data_44c5611e547787a44bc18908eb9a2f2c
#
_entry.id   44c5611e547787a44bc18908eb9a2f2c
#
_cell.length_a   1.000
_cell.length_b   1.000
_cell.length_c   1.000
_cell.angle_alpha   90.00
_cell.angle_beta   90.00
_cell.angle_gamma   90.00
#
_symmetry.space_group_name_H-M   'P 1'
#
loop_
_entity.id
_entity.type
_entity.pdbx_description
1 polymer ?
#
loop_
_entity_poly.entity_id
_entity_poly.type
_entity_poly.pdbx_seq_one_letter_code
_entity_poly.pdbx_strand_id
1 'polypeptide(L)'
;GHSHHHTSMKDIEHIIGHLNVPEKVKEDAIAVYKLIADAESHAHGRPVEEVHFHEVGAMDAVADIVGVCLAIYKLAPEQIIASPVHVGYGQIHCAHGILPIPAPATAHILQGIPIYGGRIEGELCTPTGAALLKHFAQSFGQMPMMAVEQTGYGMGMKDFTDANCLRAIIGNTVEGQEQTGCHGAVQEMDSIIELCCNLDDMTPEKIGFVTELLMEEGAFDVYTTNIQMKKNRPAVMLTCMCAKEDREKFLTLILKHTTTLGVREYTCKRYGLKREIREVETIYGTVRVKAASGYGVAKE
;
A
#
# COMPACT_ATOMS: atom_id res chain seq x y z
N GLY A 1 -45.85 3.07 20.97
CA GLY A 1 -45.55 2.87 19.55
C GLY A 1 -44.45 3.86 19.15
N HIS A 2 -43.19 3.41 19.08
CA HIS A 2 -42.16 4.21 18.45
C HIS A 2 -42.34 4.08 16.95
N SER A 3 -42.71 5.15 16.29
CA SER A 3 -42.69 5.24 14.82
C SER A 3 -41.22 5.15 14.37
N HIS A 4 -40.83 4.05 13.76
CA HIS A 4 -39.57 3.96 13.06
C HIS A 4 -39.66 4.90 11.85
N HIS A 5 -39.11 6.09 11.95
CA HIS A 5 -38.90 6.95 10.80
C HIS A 5 -37.82 6.30 9.93
N HIS A 6 -38.24 5.74 8.81
CA HIS A 6 -37.32 5.24 7.79
C HIS A 6 -36.71 6.46 7.09
N THR A 7 -35.45 6.75 7.37
CA THR A 7 -34.71 7.86 6.79
C THR A 7 -34.20 7.46 5.41
N SER A 8 -34.60 8.20 4.37
CA SER A 8 -34.13 7.99 2.99
C SER A 8 -32.88 8.82 2.71
N MET A 9 -32.19 8.55 1.59
CA MET A 9 -31.07 9.36 1.14
C MET A 9 -31.44 10.83 0.94
N LYS A 10 -32.66 11.12 0.48
CA LYS A 10 -33.18 12.50 0.31
C LYS A 10 -33.32 13.22 1.64
N ASP A 11 -33.75 12.50 2.69
CA ASP A 11 -33.86 13.07 4.03
C ASP A 11 -32.47 13.42 4.59
N ILE A 12 -31.48 12.56 4.36
CA ILE A 12 -30.09 12.81 4.74
C ILE A 12 -29.51 14.04 4.00
N GLU A 13 -29.70 14.12 2.69
CA GLU A 13 -29.26 15.26 1.90
C GLU A 13 -29.94 16.56 2.38
N HIS A 14 -31.21 16.51 2.73
CA HIS A 14 -31.92 17.65 3.31
C HIS A 14 -31.35 18.06 4.67
N ILE A 15 -31.14 17.13 5.57
CA ILE A 15 -30.55 17.39 6.90
C ILE A 15 -29.17 18.02 6.76
N ILE A 16 -28.26 17.37 5.99
CA ILE A 16 -26.88 17.86 5.80
C ILE A 16 -26.87 19.23 5.12
N GLY A 17 -27.76 19.45 4.14
CA GLY A 17 -27.86 20.72 3.44
C GLY A 17 -28.15 21.92 4.35
N HIS A 18 -28.89 21.71 5.45
CA HIS A 18 -29.26 22.75 6.41
C HIS A 18 -28.24 22.95 7.54
N LEU A 19 -27.19 22.12 7.61
CA LEU A 19 -26.15 22.28 8.64
C LEU A 19 -25.29 23.53 8.34
N ASN A 20 -24.92 24.23 9.39
CA ASN A 20 -24.02 25.39 9.30
C ASN A 20 -22.56 24.91 9.34
N VAL A 21 -22.13 24.24 8.27
CA VAL A 21 -20.77 23.74 8.04
C VAL A 21 -20.29 24.13 6.65
N PRO A 22 -18.97 24.13 6.37
CA PRO A 22 -18.44 24.41 5.04
C PRO A 22 -19.04 23.50 3.98
N GLU A 23 -19.21 24.00 2.75
CA GLU A 23 -19.83 23.24 1.65
C GLU A 23 -19.06 21.94 1.34
N LYS A 24 -17.72 21.98 1.38
CA LYS A 24 -16.88 20.79 1.21
C LYS A 24 -17.21 19.68 2.23
N VAL A 25 -17.51 20.04 3.47
CA VAL A 25 -17.90 19.09 4.52
C VAL A 25 -19.25 18.43 4.19
N LYS A 26 -20.20 19.19 3.63
CA LYS A 26 -21.48 18.65 3.18
C LYS A 26 -21.31 17.68 2.02
N GLU A 27 -20.49 18.07 1.03
CA GLU A 27 -20.17 17.22 -0.13
C GLU A 27 -19.53 15.90 0.30
N ASP A 28 -18.53 15.95 1.20
CA ASP A 28 -17.86 14.77 1.70
C ASP A 28 -18.82 13.86 2.50
N ALA A 29 -19.64 14.43 3.37
CA ALA A 29 -20.63 13.67 4.14
C ALA A 29 -21.67 13.00 3.22
N ILE A 30 -22.17 13.69 2.21
CA ILE A 30 -23.09 13.13 1.22
C ILE A 30 -22.40 12.00 0.42
N ALA A 31 -21.14 12.17 0.03
CA ALA A 31 -20.37 11.13 -0.66
C ALA A 31 -20.18 9.87 0.18
N VAL A 32 -19.90 10.02 1.47
CA VAL A 32 -19.84 8.90 2.43
C VAL A 32 -21.18 8.17 2.52
N TYR A 33 -22.28 8.92 2.64
CA TYR A 33 -23.63 8.33 2.66
C TYR A 33 -23.98 7.60 1.36
N LYS A 34 -23.55 8.09 0.21
CA LYS A 34 -23.75 7.41 -1.08
C LYS A 34 -23.03 6.06 -1.13
N LEU A 35 -21.82 5.95 -0.57
CA LEU A 35 -21.11 4.66 -0.45
C LEU A 35 -21.88 3.66 0.42
N ILE A 36 -22.46 4.15 1.52
CA ILE A 36 -23.28 3.30 2.41
C ILE A 36 -24.57 2.88 1.71
N ALA A 37 -25.26 3.80 1.05
CA ALA A 37 -26.50 3.53 0.33
C ALA A 37 -26.31 2.51 -0.79
N ASP A 38 -25.21 2.62 -1.55
CA ASP A 38 -24.86 1.65 -2.60
C ASP A 38 -24.61 0.25 -2.01
N ALA A 39 -23.89 0.17 -0.90
CA ALA A 39 -23.62 -1.09 -0.23
C ALA A 39 -24.88 -1.75 0.35
N GLU A 40 -25.77 -0.97 0.95
CA GLU A 40 -27.07 -1.44 1.45
C GLU A 40 -27.98 -1.90 0.30
N SER A 41 -28.01 -1.12 -0.81
CA SER A 41 -28.72 -1.50 -2.04
C SER A 41 -28.25 -2.87 -2.55
N HIS A 42 -26.93 -3.08 -2.61
CA HIS A 42 -26.33 -4.34 -3.03
C HIS A 42 -26.68 -5.49 -2.07
N ALA A 43 -26.56 -5.26 -0.76
CA ALA A 43 -26.83 -6.27 0.25
C ALA A 43 -28.29 -6.71 0.26
N HIS A 44 -29.24 -5.80 -0.03
CA HIS A 44 -30.67 -6.07 -0.05
C HIS A 44 -31.22 -6.39 -1.44
N GLY A 45 -30.45 -6.25 -2.50
CA GLY A 45 -30.92 -6.44 -3.88
C GLY A 45 -32.06 -5.48 -4.29
N ARG A 46 -32.03 -4.23 -3.76
CA ARG A 46 -33.03 -3.20 -4.02
C ARG A 46 -32.36 -1.98 -4.65
N PRO A 47 -33.09 -1.18 -5.46
CA PRO A 47 -32.57 0.10 -5.96
C PRO A 47 -32.16 1.04 -4.82
N VAL A 48 -31.15 1.87 -5.04
CA VAL A 48 -30.61 2.80 -4.02
C VAL A 48 -31.70 3.77 -3.52
N GLU A 49 -32.66 4.14 -4.37
CA GLU A 49 -33.78 5.03 -4.05
C GLU A 49 -34.77 4.41 -3.05
N GLU A 50 -34.79 3.08 -2.96
CA GLU A 50 -35.64 2.32 -2.05
C GLU A 50 -34.90 1.88 -0.77
N VAL A 51 -33.62 2.26 -0.62
CA VAL A 51 -32.86 1.98 0.57
C VAL A 51 -33.33 2.85 1.72
N HIS A 52 -33.73 2.21 2.80
CA HIS A 52 -34.04 2.86 4.06
C HIS A 52 -32.95 2.55 5.07
N PHE A 53 -32.33 3.60 5.56
CA PHE A 53 -31.29 3.46 6.58
C PHE A 53 -31.92 3.10 7.94
N HIS A 54 -31.69 1.87 8.40
CA HIS A 54 -32.22 1.41 9.69
C HIS A 54 -31.34 1.86 10.87
N GLU A 55 -30.01 1.72 10.71
CA GLU A 55 -29.06 2.03 11.76
C GLU A 55 -28.30 3.34 11.45
N VAL A 56 -27.97 3.59 10.19
CA VAL A 56 -27.13 4.72 9.75
C VAL A 56 -27.96 5.98 9.47
N GLY A 57 -29.29 5.89 9.46
CA GLY A 57 -30.23 7.02 9.29
C GLY A 57 -30.51 7.79 10.59
N ALA A 58 -30.03 7.33 11.73
CA ALA A 58 -30.19 8.02 12.99
C ALA A 58 -29.35 9.31 13.04
N MET A 59 -29.82 10.31 13.79
CA MET A 59 -29.12 11.60 13.95
C MET A 59 -27.71 11.43 14.50
N ASP A 60 -27.46 10.41 15.31
CA ASP A 60 -26.13 10.11 15.85
C ASP A 60 -25.16 9.74 14.73
N ALA A 61 -25.58 8.91 13.74
CA ALA A 61 -24.75 8.57 12.60
C ALA A 61 -24.48 9.77 11.69
N VAL A 62 -25.46 10.68 11.53
CA VAL A 62 -25.26 11.93 10.80
C VAL A 62 -24.20 12.80 11.53
N ALA A 63 -24.30 12.91 12.85
CA ALA A 63 -23.36 13.68 13.64
C ALA A 63 -21.94 13.09 13.55
N ASP A 64 -21.80 11.76 13.61
CA ASP A 64 -20.52 11.07 13.49
C ASP A 64 -19.87 11.32 12.11
N ILE A 65 -20.61 11.11 11.03
CA ILE A 65 -20.09 11.29 9.67
C ILE A 65 -19.72 12.75 9.43
N VAL A 66 -20.61 13.69 9.73
CA VAL A 66 -20.34 15.13 9.53
C VAL A 66 -19.20 15.60 10.45
N GLY A 67 -19.15 15.07 11.69
CA GLY A 67 -18.08 15.36 12.63
C GLY A 67 -16.71 14.96 12.13
N VAL A 68 -16.58 13.76 11.56
CA VAL A 68 -15.34 13.28 10.97
C VAL A 68 -14.98 14.11 9.73
N CYS A 69 -15.93 14.38 8.84
CA CYS A 69 -15.70 15.23 7.65
C CYS A 69 -15.23 16.63 8.06
N LEU A 70 -15.83 17.22 9.08
CA LEU A 70 -15.44 18.54 9.61
C LEU A 70 -14.04 18.50 10.25
N ALA A 71 -13.72 17.44 10.99
CA ALA A 71 -12.40 17.27 11.59
C ALA A 71 -11.31 17.17 10.50
N ILE A 72 -11.53 16.35 9.47
CA ILE A 72 -10.59 16.21 8.35
C ILE A 72 -10.47 17.53 7.58
N TYR A 73 -11.58 18.22 7.32
CA TYR A 73 -11.56 19.54 6.70
C TYR A 73 -10.72 20.57 7.48
N LYS A 74 -10.83 20.57 8.80
CA LYS A 74 -10.05 21.49 9.66
C LYS A 74 -8.57 21.11 9.76
N LEU A 75 -8.26 19.82 9.78
CA LEU A 75 -6.88 19.32 9.80
C LEU A 75 -6.19 19.53 8.46
N ALA A 76 -6.96 19.54 7.36
CA ALA A 76 -6.49 19.72 5.99
C ALA A 76 -5.20 18.94 5.66
N PRO A 77 -5.14 17.62 5.93
CA PRO A 77 -3.96 16.84 5.63
C PRO A 77 -3.75 16.77 4.11
N GLU A 78 -2.49 16.84 3.66
CA GLU A 78 -2.14 16.66 2.25
C GLU A 78 -2.40 15.23 1.79
N GLN A 79 -2.17 14.26 2.67
CA GLN A 79 -2.36 12.84 2.41
C GLN A 79 -2.91 12.10 3.63
N ILE A 80 -3.79 11.14 3.39
CA ILE A 80 -4.30 10.22 4.41
C ILE A 80 -3.95 8.79 3.98
N ILE A 81 -3.17 8.11 4.82
CA ILE A 81 -2.75 6.72 4.63
C ILE A 81 -3.37 5.89 5.75
N ALA A 82 -4.08 4.83 5.41
CA ALA A 82 -4.63 3.90 6.37
C ALA A 82 -3.85 2.58 6.39
N SER A 83 -3.76 1.94 7.55
CA SER A 83 -3.32 0.54 7.63
C SER A 83 -4.32 -0.39 6.93
N PRO A 84 -3.96 -1.65 6.59
CA PRO A 84 -4.94 -2.67 6.28
C PRO A 84 -6.03 -2.72 7.37
N VAL A 85 -7.29 -2.90 6.97
CA VAL A 85 -8.44 -2.75 7.87
C VAL A 85 -8.65 -4.03 8.67
N HIS A 86 -8.61 -3.94 9.99
CA HIS A 86 -8.94 -5.03 10.91
C HIS A 86 -10.47 -5.13 11.02
N VAL A 87 -11.08 -6.11 10.36
CA VAL A 87 -12.55 -6.27 10.35
C VAL A 87 -13.08 -7.14 11.48
N GLY A 88 -12.23 -7.95 12.12
CA GLY A 88 -12.63 -8.97 13.07
C GLY A 88 -13.09 -10.26 12.40
N TYR A 89 -13.67 -11.17 13.17
CA TYR A 89 -14.24 -12.42 12.66
C TYR A 89 -15.47 -12.87 13.48
N GLY A 90 -16.16 -13.91 13.00
CA GLY A 90 -17.33 -14.48 13.66
C GLY A 90 -18.64 -13.98 13.07
N GLN A 91 -19.60 -13.67 13.92
CA GLN A 91 -20.95 -13.29 13.55
C GLN A 91 -21.45 -12.10 14.36
N ILE A 92 -22.30 -11.29 13.76
CA ILE A 92 -22.97 -10.17 14.42
C ILE A 92 -24.49 -10.36 14.37
N HIS A 93 -25.16 -10.00 15.46
CA HIS A 93 -26.63 -9.94 15.52
C HIS A 93 -27.07 -8.51 15.23
N CYS A 94 -27.84 -8.33 14.19
CA CYS A 94 -28.36 -7.04 13.77
C CYS A 94 -29.86 -7.14 13.43
N ALA A 95 -30.47 -6.03 13.00
CA ALA A 95 -31.88 -6.01 12.61
C ALA A 95 -32.25 -7.03 11.51
N HIS A 96 -31.29 -7.48 10.72
CA HIS A 96 -31.45 -8.45 9.63
C HIS A 96 -31.14 -9.90 10.03
N GLY A 97 -30.95 -10.17 11.33
CA GLY A 97 -30.60 -11.49 11.85
C GLY A 97 -29.11 -11.65 12.15
N ILE A 98 -28.62 -12.87 12.00
CA ILE A 98 -27.21 -13.20 12.26
C ILE A 98 -26.43 -13.10 10.95
N LEU A 99 -25.47 -12.19 10.88
CA LEU A 99 -24.62 -11.99 9.70
C LEU A 99 -23.17 -12.34 9.99
N PRO A 100 -22.40 -12.83 8.99
CA PRO A 100 -20.96 -13.03 9.14
C PRO A 100 -20.21 -11.70 9.22
N ILE A 101 -19.04 -11.71 9.84
CA ILE A 101 -18.12 -10.56 9.91
C ILE A 101 -16.99 -10.73 8.87
N PRO A 102 -16.74 -9.69 8.03
CA PRO A 102 -17.45 -8.41 7.95
C PRO A 102 -18.87 -8.56 7.41
N ALA A 103 -19.79 -7.71 7.88
CA ALA A 103 -21.17 -7.69 7.37
C ALA A 103 -21.22 -7.42 5.85
N PRO A 104 -22.22 -7.90 5.10
CA PRO A 104 -22.26 -7.78 3.64
C PRO A 104 -22.05 -6.36 3.11
N ALA A 105 -22.65 -5.35 3.74
CA ALA A 105 -22.45 -3.95 3.36
C ALA A 105 -21.00 -3.51 3.59
N THR A 106 -20.39 -3.83 4.74
CA THR A 106 -18.99 -3.54 5.02
C THR A 106 -18.06 -4.23 4.01
N ALA A 107 -18.32 -5.51 3.70
CA ALA A 107 -17.52 -6.25 2.72
C ALA A 107 -17.60 -5.62 1.31
N HIS A 108 -18.78 -5.15 0.92
CA HIS A 108 -18.96 -4.45 -0.37
C HIS A 108 -18.21 -3.14 -0.40
N ILE A 109 -18.30 -2.29 0.64
CA ILE A 109 -17.58 -1.03 0.72
C ILE A 109 -16.06 -1.26 0.64
N LEU A 110 -15.54 -2.27 1.33
CA LEU A 110 -14.11 -2.56 1.39
C LEU A 110 -13.54 -3.31 0.18
N GLN A 111 -14.33 -3.52 -0.90
CA GLN A 111 -13.77 -4.11 -2.13
C GLN A 111 -12.59 -3.31 -2.66
N GLY A 112 -11.48 -4.02 -2.93
CA GLY A 112 -10.21 -3.43 -3.38
C GLY A 112 -9.34 -2.85 -2.26
N ILE A 113 -9.80 -2.86 -1.01
CA ILE A 113 -9.05 -2.41 0.17
C ILE A 113 -8.48 -3.63 0.90
N PRO A 114 -7.20 -3.64 1.31
CA PRO A 114 -6.64 -4.74 2.08
C PRO A 114 -7.30 -4.84 3.47
N ILE A 115 -7.83 -6.04 3.78
CA ILE A 115 -8.50 -6.34 5.05
C ILE A 115 -7.91 -7.58 5.68
N TYR A 116 -8.09 -7.74 7.01
CA TYR A 116 -7.75 -8.97 7.73
C TYR A 116 -8.70 -9.21 8.90
N GLY A 117 -8.95 -10.51 9.21
CA GLY A 117 -9.84 -10.92 10.30
C GLY A 117 -9.21 -10.82 11.68
N GLY A 118 -7.89 -11.09 11.77
CA GLY A 118 -7.17 -11.09 13.05
C GLY A 118 -7.66 -12.17 14.03
N ARG A 119 -7.56 -11.87 15.34
CA ARG A 119 -7.86 -12.80 16.45
C ARG A 119 -9.04 -12.35 17.32
N ILE A 120 -9.71 -11.26 16.97
CA ILE A 120 -10.81 -10.70 17.77
C ILE A 120 -12.14 -11.17 17.20
N GLU A 121 -12.91 -11.87 18.01
CA GLU A 121 -14.27 -12.25 17.69
C GLU A 121 -15.21 -11.07 17.92
N GLY A 122 -15.72 -10.52 16.83
CA GLY A 122 -16.59 -9.34 16.83
C GLY A 122 -16.31 -8.40 15.67
N GLU A 123 -17.26 -7.53 15.39
CA GLU A 123 -17.15 -6.51 14.36
C GLU A 123 -16.26 -5.36 14.85
N LEU A 124 -15.17 -5.10 14.11
CA LEU A 124 -14.23 -4.02 14.39
C LEU A 124 -14.32 -2.90 13.36
N CYS A 125 -14.95 -3.13 12.23
CA CYS A 125 -15.18 -2.14 11.20
C CYS A 125 -16.63 -2.17 10.77
N THR A 126 -17.37 -1.10 11.07
CA THR A 126 -18.76 -0.90 10.68
C THR A 126 -18.86 -0.37 9.24
N PRO A 127 -20.04 -0.43 8.58
CA PRO A 127 -20.26 0.19 7.28
C PRO A 127 -19.86 1.68 7.25
N THR A 128 -20.20 2.43 8.29
CA THR A 128 -19.81 3.85 8.43
C THR A 128 -18.31 4.04 8.46
N GLY A 129 -17.61 3.27 9.29
CA GLY A 129 -16.14 3.33 9.37
C GLY A 129 -15.47 2.95 8.05
N ALA A 130 -15.97 1.91 7.40
CA ALA A 130 -15.50 1.48 6.08
C ALA A 130 -15.69 2.57 5.01
N ALA A 131 -16.85 3.23 4.98
CA ALA A 131 -17.17 4.29 4.02
C ALA A 131 -16.29 5.53 4.24
N LEU A 132 -16.06 5.93 5.49
CA LEU A 132 -15.15 7.02 5.83
C LEU A 132 -13.72 6.71 5.38
N LEU A 133 -13.20 5.51 5.67
CA LEU A 133 -11.87 5.10 5.24
C LEU A 133 -11.75 5.09 3.71
N LYS A 134 -12.75 4.51 3.01
CA LYS A 134 -12.77 4.45 1.55
C LYS A 134 -12.82 5.84 0.89
N HIS A 135 -13.53 6.78 1.49
CA HIS A 135 -13.67 8.14 0.96
C HIS A 135 -12.40 8.97 1.16
N PHE A 136 -11.77 8.90 2.32
CA PHE A 136 -10.69 9.79 2.69
C PHE A 136 -9.29 9.24 2.48
N ALA A 137 -9.06 7.93 2.60
CA ALA A 137 -7.73 7.36 2.45
C ALA A 137 -7.34 7.24 0.97
N GLN A 138 -6.21 7.85 0.59
CA GLN A 138 -5.64 7.75 -0.74
C GLN A 138 -4.85 6.45 -0.94
N SER A 139 -4.35 5.85 0.15
CA SER A 139 -3.63 4.57 0.09
C SER A 139 -3.78 3.77 1.37
N PHE A 140 -3.57 2.45 1.23
CA PHE A 140 -3.62 1.51 2.35
C PHE A 140 -2.31 0.72 2.41
N GLY A 141 -1.66 0.71 3.58
CA GLY A 141 -0.38 0.02 3.73
C GLY A 141 0.31 0.29 5.05
N GLN A 142 1.63 0.21 5.01
CA GLN A 142 2.46 0.51 6.17
C GLN A 142 2.50 2.01 6.45
N MET A 143 2.66 2.37 7.73
CA MET A 143 2.90 3.74 8.13
C MET A 143 4.17 4.26 7.44
N PRO A 144 4.11 5.41 6.74
CA PRO A 144 5.30 6.01 6.15
C PRO A 144 6.27 6.47 7.24
N MET A 145 7.53 6.67 6.85
CA MET A 145 8.48 7.36 7.73
C MET A 145 8.03 8.81 7.91
N MET A 146 7.76 9.21 9.15
CA MET A 146 7.24 10.54 9.44
C MET A 146 7.69 11.05 10.81
N ALA A 147 7.86 12.36 10.93
CA ALA A 147 7.99 13.03 12.21
C ALA A 147 6.59 13.25 12.81
N VAL A 148 6.29 12.54 13.88
CA VAL A 148 4.97 12.59 14.54
C VAL A 148 4.84 13.90 15.32
N GLU A 149 3.76 14.64 15.06
CA GLU A 149 3.41 15.87 15.78
C GLU A 149 2.33 15.61 16.83
N GLN A 150 1.29 14.88 16.46
CA GLN A 150 0.16 14.58 17.34
C GLN A 150 -0.36 13.17 17.11
N THR A 151 -0.93 12.61 18.16
CA THR A 151 -1.61 11.30 18.11
C THR A 151 -2.95 11.41 18.81
N GLY A 152 -4.00 10.97 18.13
CA GLY A 152 -5.34 10.86 18.65
C GLY A 152 -5.82 9.42 18.73
N TYR A 153 -6.71 9.14 19.67
CA TYR A 153 -7.33 7.81 19.84
C TYR A 153 -8.84 7.95 19.89
N GLY A 154 -9.53 7.16 19.08
CA GLY A 154 -10.99 7.02 19.14
C GLY A 154 -11.33 5.60 19.54
N MET A 155 -12.08 5.42 20.62
CA MET A 155 -12.42 4.11 21.18
C MET A 155 -13.89 3.78 20.91
N GLY A 156 -14.17 2.52 20.53
CA GLY A 156 -15.52 1.97 20.52
C GLY A 156 -15.98 1.56 21.92
N MET A 157 -17.29 1.32 22.07
CA MET A 157 -17.89 0.95 23.36
C MET A 157 -17.72 -0.54 23.71
N LYS A 158 -17.30 -1.39 22.76
CA LYS A 158 -17.11 -2.83 23.00
C LYS A 158 -15.76 -3.08 23.64
N ASP A 159 -15.74 -3.82 24.75
CA ASP A 159 -14.51 -4.28 25.39
C ASP A 159 -14.04 -5.60 24.78
N PHE A 160 -12.78 -5.64 24.39
CA PHE A 160 -12.09 -6.82 23.89
C PHE A 160 -10.80 -7.05 24.69
N THR A 161 -10.16 -8.19 24.51
CA THR A 161 -8.84 -8.46 25.13
C THR A 161 -7.76 -7.54 24.61
N ASP A 162 -7.88 -7.09 23.36
CA ASP A 162 -7.00 -6.10 22.76
C ASP A 162 -7.66 -4.71 22.79
N ALA A 163 -6.85 -3.67 22.74
CA ALA A 163 -7.35 -2.30 22.72
C ALA A 163 -8.22 -2.06 21.47
N ASN A 164 -9.51 -1.78 21.71
CA ASN A 164 -10.48 -1.44 20.66
C ASN A 164 -10.41 0.06 20.38
N CYS A 165 -9.41 0.48 19.61
CA CYS A 165 -9.25 1.89 19.28
C CYS A 165 -8.73 2.11 17.86
N LEU A 166 -9.24 3.15 17.21
CA LEU A 166 -8.62 3.77 16.05
C LEU A 166 -7.56 4.75 16.54
N ARG A 167 -6.35 4.63 16.01
CA ARG A 167 -5.26 5.59 16.27
C ARG A 167 -5.03 6.44 15.04
N ALA A 168 -5.19 7.74 15.16
CA ALA A 168 -4.84 8.73 14.14
C ALA A 168 -3.52 9.40 14.53
N ILE A 169 -2.60 9.48 13.58
CA ILE A 169 -1.28 10.08 13.77
C ILE A 169 -1.12 11.19 12.74
N ILE A 170 -0.78 12.38 13.20
CA ILE A 170 -0.52 13.56 12.38
C ILE A 170 0.96 13.89 12.50
N GLY A 171 1.57 14.23 11.38
CA GLY A 171 2.97 14.64 11.28
C GLY A 171 3.37 14.86 9.85
N ASN A 172 4.62 15.25 9.65
CA ASN A 172 5.18 15.47 8.34
C ASN A 172 5.90 14.21 7.86
N THR A 173 5.60 13.76 6.65
CA THR A 173 6.40 12.71 6.01
C THR A 173 7.81 13.22 5.81
N VAL A 174 8.77 12.43 6.22
CA VAL A 174 10.17 12.73 6.02
C VAL A 174 10.53 12.26 4.61
N GLU A 175 10.15 13.07 3.60
CA GLU A 175 10.64 12.85 2.25
C GLU A 175 12.15 13.16 2.23
N GLY A 176 12.95 12.14 2.01
CA GLY A 176 14.36 12.29 1.62
C GLY A 176 15.29 12.91 2.65
N GLN A 177 14.94 13.10 3.91
CA GLN A 177 15.93 13.29 4.96
C GLN A 177 16.38 11.91 5.45
N GLU A 178 17.46 11.45 4.84
CA GLU A 178 18.31 10.42 5.39
C GLU A 178 18.45 10.62 6.89
N GLN A 179 18.25 9.53 7.63
CA GLN A 179 18.49 9.51 9.07
C GLN A 179 19.83 10.17 9.38
N THR A 180 19.82 11.43 9.82
CA THR A 180 20.97 12.05 10.49
C THR A 180 21.02 11.51 11.93
N GLY A 181 21.18 10.23 12.05
CA GLY A 181 21.65 9.53 13.24
C GLY A 181 23.09 9.16 12.94
N CYS A 182 24.02 9.97 13.44
CA CYS A 182 25.44 9.64 13.72
C CYS A 182 26.09 8.51 12.91
N HIS A 183 26.13 8.63 11.57
CA HIS A 183 27.12 7.99 10.67
C HIS A 183 26.93 8.62 9.30
N GLY A 184 28.01 9.10 8.71
CA GLY A 184 28.02 9.88 7.46
C GLY A 184 27.11 9.36 6.37
N ALA A 185 26.51 10.27 5.63
CA ALA A 185 25.48 10.10 4.62
C ALA A 185 25.64 8.80 3.81
N VAL A 186 24.84 7.79 4.13
CA VAL A 186 24.68 6.59 3.32
C VAL A 186 23.68 6.91 2.23
N GLN A 187 24.13 7.20 1.03
CA GLN A 187 23.25 7.30 -0.13
C GLN A 187 22.75 5.89 -0.44
N GLU A 188 21.53 5.55 0.01
CA GLU A 188 20.82 4.35 -0.44
C GLU A 188 20.58 4.54 -1.93
N MET A 189 21.37 3.87 -2.77
CA MET A 189 21.04 3.75 -4.20
C MET A 189 19.88 2.77 -4.32
N ASP A 190 19.00 2.99 -5.29
CA ASP A 190 17.77 2.25 -5.52
C ASP A 190 17.85 0.75 -5.21
N SER A 191 16.74 0.19 -4.70
CA SER A 191 16.62 -1.26 -4.55
C SER A 191 16.68 -1.91 -5.93
N ILE A 192 17.53 -2.93 -6.06
CA ILE A 192 17.65 -3.74 -7.27
C ILE A 192 17.01 -5.11 -7.08
N ILE A 193 16.64 -5.73 -8.19
CA ILE A 193 16.12 -7.10 -8.21
C ILE A 193 17.22 -8.02 -8.72
N GLU A 194 17.45 -9.13 -8.02
CA GLU A 194 18.24 -10.27 -8.49
C GLU A 194 17.31 -11.41 -8.88
N LEU A 195 17.34 -11.80 -10.16
CA LEU A 195 16.63 -12.95 -10.70
C LEU A 195 17.61 -14.11 -10.85
N CYS A 196 17.38 -15.21 -10.14
CA CYS A 196 18.27 -16.36 -10.11
C CYS A 196 17.58 -17.62 -10.60
N CYS A 197 18.22 -18.38 -11.49
CA CYS A 197 17.77 -19.71 -11.87
C CYS A 197 18.93 -20.70 -11.97
N ASN A 198 18.63 -21.98 -11.75
CA ASN A 198 19.62 -23.07 -11.83
C ASN A 198 19.45 -23.82 -13.15
N LEU A 199 20.55 -24.06 -13.85
CA LEU A 199 20.61 -24.67 -15.17
C LEU A 199 21.54 -25.88 -15.12
N ASP A 200 20.98 -27.10 -15.25
CA ASP A 200 21.74 -28.36 -15.25
C ASP A 200 21.74 -29.10 -16.59
N ASP A 201 21.07 -28.51 -17.60
CA ASP A 201 20.85 -29.11 -18.92
C ASP A 201 21.10 -28.14 -20.10
N MET A 202 21.77 -27.01 -19.88
CA MET A 202 22.17 -26.06 -20.92
C MET A 202 23.65 -26.11 -21.21
N THR A 203 24.01 -25.96 -22.52
CA THR A 203 25.42 -25.88 -22.92
C THR A 203 26.00 -24.49 -22.57
N PRO A 204 27.32 -24.38 -22.35
CA PRO A 204 27.98 -23.12 -22.06
C PRO A 204 27.71 -22.04 -23.14
N GLU A 205 27.66 -22.41 -24.41
CA GLU A 205 27.38 -21.48 -25.50
C GLU A 205 25.97 -20.87 -25.40
N LYS A 206 24.97 -21.68 -25.03
CA LYS A 206 23.61 -21.18 -24.81
C LYS A 206 23.53 -20.27 -23.57
N ILE A 207 24.24 -20.61 -22.51
CA ILE A 207 24.31 -19.76 -21.31
C ILE A 207 25.00 -18.44 -21.67
N GLY A 208 26.09 -18.47 -22.45
CA GLY A 208 26.78 -17.28 -22.94
C GLY A 208 25.85 -16.36 -23.76
N PHE A 209 25.11 -16.93 -24.71
CA PHE A 209 24.11 -16.18 -25.49
C PHE A 209 23.07 -15.49 -24.59
N VAL A 210 22.52 -16.20 -23.62
CA VAL A 210 21.52 -15.61 -22.70
C VAL A 210 22.15 -14.49 -21.86
N THR A 211 23.37 -14.68 -21.38
CA THR A 211 24.09 -13.66 -20.63
C THR A 211 24.28 -12.37 -21.43
N GLU A 212 24.73 -12.50 -22.68
CA GLU A 212 24.91 -11.37 -23.62
C GLU A 212 23.57 -10.69 -23.90
N LEU A 213 22.52 -11.46 -24.23
CA LEU A 213 21.19 -10.94 -24.48
C LEU A 213 20.65 -10.11 -23.29
N LEU A 214 20.75 -10.63 -22.07
CA LEU A 214 20.28 -9.92 -20.88
C LEU A 214 21.05 -8.62 -20.65
N MET A 215 22.37 -8.61 -20.91
CA MET A 215 23.20 -7.39 -20.82
C MET A 215 22.81 -6.37 -21.91
N GLU A 216 22.60 -6.80 -23.14
CA GLU A 216 22.16 -5.92 -24.24
C GLU A 216 20.78 -5.30 -23.98
N GLU A 217 19.90 -6.05 -23.31
CA GLU A 217 18.57 -5.60 -22.90
C GLU A 217 18.57 -4.65 -21.69
N GLY A 218 19.75 -4.36 -21.14
CA GLY A 218 19.93 -3.34 -20.11
C GLY A 218 19.97 -3.85 -18.67
N ALA A 219 20.26 -5.13 -18.45
CA ALA A 219 20.54 -5.62 -17.10
C ALA A 219 21.72 -4.86 -16.49
N PHE A 220 21.68 -4.61 -15.18
CA PHE A 220 22.78 -3.98 -14.46
C PHE A 220 24.03 -4.85 -14.43
N ASP A 221 23.83 -6.15 -14.29
CA ASP A 221 24.87 -7.18 -14.33
C ASP A 221 24.25 -8.54 -14.57
N VAL A 222 24.99 -9.42 -15.23
CA VAL A 222 24.60 -10.82 -15.43
C VAL A 222 25.82 -11.67 -15.22
N TYR A 223 25.73 -12.61 -14.29
CA TYR A 223 26.85 -13.50 -14.00
C TYR A 223 26.38 -14.91 -13.69
N THR A 224 27.32 -15.84 -13.71
CA THR A 224 27.08 -17.26 -13.45
C THR A 224 27.92 -17.75 -12.29
N THR A 225 27.35 -18.66 -11.50
CA THR A 225 28.03 -19.33 -10.40
C THR A 225 27.92 -20.85 -10.57
N ASN A 226 29.03 -21.56 -10.48
CA ASN A 226 29.02 -23.03 -10.49
C ASN A 226 28.39 -23.56 -9.21
N ILE A 227 27.44 -24.47 -9.37
CA ILE A 227 26.71 -25.07 -8.25
C ILE A 227 26.63 -26.59 -8.40
N GLN A 228 26.37 -27.28 -7.30
CA GLN A 228 26.04 -28.69 -7.27
C GLN A 228 24.56 -28.85 -6.92
N MET A 229 23.79 -29.46 -7.79
CA MET A 229 22.36 -29.72 -7.57
C MET A 229 22.12 -31.12 -6.99
N LYS A 230 20.87 -31.42 -6.62
CA LYS A 230 20.43 -32.76 -6.19
C LYS A 230 20.87 -33.83 -7.19
N LYS A 231 21.07 -35.04 -6.72
CA LYS A 231 21.58 -36.19 -7.50
C LYS A 231 23.00 -35.99 -8.04
N ASN A 232 23.80 -35.17 -7.34
CA ASN A 232 25.20 -34.87 -7.68
C ASN A 232 25.36 -34.30 -9.12
N ARG A 233 24.42 -33.53 -9.62
CA ARG A 233 24.52 -32.91 -10.95
C ARG A 233 25.30 -31.60 -10.84
N PRO A 234 26.41 -31.43 -11.56
CA PRO A 234 27.03 -30.14 -11.75
C PRO A 234 26.09 -29.24 -12.56
N ALA A 235 25.96 -27.98 -12.16
CA ALA A 235 25.07 -27.03 -12.79
C ALA A 235 25.61 -25.60 -12.66
N VAL A 236 24.94 -24.67 -13.33
CA VAL A 236 25.25 -23.25 -13.29
C VAL A 236 24.03 -22.51 -12.75
N MET A 237 24.23 -21.63 -11.79
CA MET A 237 23.23 -20.65 -11.40
C MET A 237 23.46 -19.38 -12.20
N LEU A 238 22.49 -18.98 -13.03
CA LEU A 238 22.46 -17.70 -13.70
C LEU A 238 21.80 -16.67 -12.78
N THR A 239 22.46 -15.53 -12.59
CA THR A 239 21.95 -14.38 -11.83
C THR A 239 21.90 -13.16 -12.73
N CYS A 240 20.74 -12.52 -12.83
CA CYS A 240 20.50 -11.29 -13.56
C CYS A 240 20.07 -10.20 -12.59
N MET A 241 20.78 -9.07 -12.56
CA MET A 241 20.48 -7.90 -11.75
C MET A 241 19.80 -6.82 -12.59
N CYS A 242 18.64 -6.33 -12.18
CA CYS A 242 17.88 -5.36 -12.95
C CYS A 242 17.16 -4.34 -12.05
N ALA A 243 16.64 -3.28 -12.67
CA ALA A 243 15.73 -2.35 -12.03
C ALA A 243 14.40 -3.04 -11.67
N LYS A 244 13.75 -2.56 -10.62
CA LYS A 244 12.46 -3.10 -10.17
C LYS A 244 11.39 -3.02 -11.26
N GLU A 245 11.41 -1.95 -12.02
CA GLU A 245 10.49 -1.66 -13.12
C GLU A 245 10.66 -2.64 -14.28
N ASP A 246 11.89 -3.14 -14.51
CA ASP A 246 12.22 -4.05 -15.59
C ASP A 246 12.07 -5.54 -15.23
N ARG A 247 11.66 -5.85 -14.03
CA ARG A 247 11.53 -7.21 -13.47
C ARG A 247 10.80 -8.17 -14.42
N GLU A 248 9.62 -7.82 -14.90
CA GLU A 248 8.78 -8.67 -15.74
C GLU A 248 9.44 -8.94 -17.12
N LYS A 249 10.13 -7.94 -17.66
CA LYS A 249 10.91 -8.05 -18.91
C LYS A 249 11.98 -9.12 -18.76
N PHE A 250 12.82 -9.00 -17.74
CA PHE A 250 13.94 -9.94 -17.53
C PHE A 250 13.47 -11.33 -17.11
N LEU A 251 12.42 -11.43 -16.30
CA LEU A 251 11.80 -12.71 -15.97
C LEU A 251 11.32 -13.44 -17.26
N THR A 252 10.67 -12.72 -18.16
CA THR A 252 10.19 -13.27 -19.43
C THR A 252 11.35 -13.72 -20.32
N LEU A 253 12.42 -12.93 -20.42
CA LEU A 253 13.60 -13.28 -21.22
C LEU A 253 14.29 -14.53 -20.68
N ILE A 254 14.48 -14.63 -19.37
CA ILE A 254 15.09 -15.81 -18.73
C ILE A 254 14.25 -17.06 -19.02
N LEU A 255 12.94 -17.02 -18.76
CA LEU A 255 12.06 -18.17 -18.99
C LEU A 255 11.98 -18.58 -20.47
N LYS A 256 12.08 -17.62 -21.39
CA LYS A 256 12.01 -17.88 -22.83
C LYS A 256 13.30 -18.47 -23.40
N HIS A 257 14.47 -18.05 -22.92
CA HIS A 257 15.76 -18.37 -23.50
C HIS A 257 16.58 -19.36 -22.70
N THR A 258 16.06 -19.86 -21.57
CA THR A 258 16.68 -20.93 -20.77
C THR A 258 15.76 -22.15 -20.67
N THR A 259 16.30 -23.25 -20.15
CA THR A 259 15.53 -24.48 -19.87
C THR A 259 14.88 -24.44 -18.48
N THR A 260 15.10 -23.37 -17.71
CA THR A 260 14.55 -23.28 -16.35
C THR A 260 13.01 -23.25 -16.34
N LEU A 261 12.41 -23.95 -15.38
CA LEU A 261 10.97 -23.91 -15.13
C LEU A 261 10.59 -22.93 -14.03
N GLY A 262 11.58 -22.26 -13.40
CA GLY A 262 11.31 -21.33 -12.33
C GLY A 262 12.50 -20.44 -12.03
N VAL A 263 12.19 -19.20 -11.62
CA VAL A 263 13.16 -18.17 -11.27
C VAL A 263 12.88 -17.73 -9.84
N ARG A 264 13.93 -17.58 -9.04
CA ARG A 264 13.87 -16.99 -7.71
C ARG A 264 14.16 -15.50 -7.80
N GLU A 265 13.44 -14.71 -7.03
CA GLU A 265 13.60 -13.26 -6.96
C GLU A 265 14.08 -12.86 -5.58
N TYR A 266 15.06 -11.97 -5.53
CA TYR A 266 15.55 -11.32 -4.32
C TYR A 266 15.57 -9.82 -4.51
N THR A 267 14.99 -9.08 -3.57
CA THR A 267 15.12 -7.62 -3.54
C THR A 267 16.34 -7.26 -2.69
N CYS A 268 17.32 -6.62 -3.29
CA CYS A 268 18.57 -6.26 -2.65
C CYS A 268 18.71 -4.75 -2.51
N LYS A 269 19.16 -4.30 -1.35
CA LYS A 269 19.58 -2.90 -1.16
C LYS A 269 20.98 -2.73 -1.76
N ARG A 270 21.13 -1.70 -2.58
CA ARG A 270 22.41 -1.39 -3.24
C ARG A 270 23.02 -0.15 -2.62
N TYR A 271 24.28 -0.25 -2.22
CA TYR A 271 25.08 0.86 -1.72
C TYR A 271 26.21 1.14 -2.71
N GLY A 272 26.37 2.39 -3.10
CA GLY A 272 27.39 2.76 -4.09
C GLY A 272 27.95 4.15 -3.88
N LEU A 273 29.13 4.40 -4.42
CA LEU A 273 29.71 5.73 -4.49
C LEU A 273 29.02 6.54 -5.60
N LYS A 274 28.79 7.82 -5.36
CA LYS A 274 28.32 8.75 -6.39
C LYS A 274 29.43 8.89 -7.44
N ARG A 275 29.10 8.71 -8.71
CA ARG A 275 30.04 8.75 -9.84
C ARG A 275 29.83 10.04 -10.61
N GLU A 276 30.94 10.68 -10.96
CA GLU A 276 30.95 11.82 -11.86
C GLU A 276 32.11 11.70 -12.87
N ILE A 277 31.91 12.21 -14.05
CA ILE A 277 32.98 12.31 -15.07
C ILE A 277 33.46 13.75 -15.05
N ARG A 278 34.75 13.94 -14.81
CA ARG A 278 35.41 15.24 -14.86
C ARG A 278 36.39 15.26 -16.03
N GLU A 279 36.48 16.39 -16.70
CA GLU A 279 37.56 16.66 -17.66
C GLU A 279 38.71 17.32 -16.92
N VAL A 280 39.90 16.75 -17.07
CA VAL A 280 41.13 17.24 -16.45
C VAL A 280 42.11 17.58 -17.55
N GLU A 281 42.56 18.83 -17.56
CA GLU A 281 43.63 19.28 -18.49
C GLU A 281 44.97 18.73 -18.02
N THR A 282 45.65 18.06 -18.93
CA THR A 282 47.02 17.55 -18.72
C THR A 282 47.97 18.14 -19.75
N ILE A 283 49.27 18.00 -19.53
CA ILE A 283 50.30 18.43 -20.50
C ILE A 283 50.21 17.71 -21.86
N TYR A 284 49.42 16.63 -21.93
CA TYR A 284 49.18 15.84 -23.14
C TYR A 284 47.75 16.04 -23.72
N GLY A 285 46.96 16.99 -23.15
CA GLY A 285 45.60 17.30 -23.56
C GLY A 285 44.56 16.96 -22.50
N THR A 286 43.30 17.20 -22.82
CA THR A 286 42.14 16.93 -21.91
C THR A 286 41.88 15.44 -21.79
N VAL A 287 41.83 14.95 -20.57
CA VAL A 287 41.53 13.55 -20.25
C VAL A 287 40.25 13.48 -19.41
N ARG A 288 39.36 12.54 -19.72
CA ARG A 288 38.19 12.27 -18.89
C ARG A 288 38.54 11.35 -17.75
N VAL A 289 38.36 11.83 -16.52
CA VAL A 289 38.58 11.05 -15.29
C VAL A 289 37.25 10.71 -14.66
N LYS A 290 37.06 9.45 -14.29
CA LYS A 290 35.89 8.97 -13.58
C LYS A 290 36.16 9.06 -12.09
N ALA A 291 35.61 10.07 -11.43
CA ALA A 291 35.69 10.22 -9.98
C ALA A 291 34.49 9.54 -9.31
N ALA A 292 34.71 8.95 -8.16
CA ALA A 292 33.68 8.34 -7.34
C ALA A 292 33.86 8.72 -5.87
N SER A 293 32.80 9.22 -5.21
CA SER A 293 32.90 9.64 -3.80
C SER A 293 31.65 9.24 -3.01
N GLY A 294 31.83 9.00 -1.72
CA GLY A 294 30.78 8.64 -0.78
C GLY A 294 31.37 7.89 0.42
N TYR A 295 30.63 7.79 1.50
CA TYR A 295 31.04 7.05 2.71
C TYR A 295 32.41 7.48 3.29
N GLY A 296 32.78 8.75 3.11
CA GLY A 296 34.08 9.23 3.51
C GLY A 296 35.24 8.74 2.62
N VAL A 297 34.96 8.14 1.46
CA VAL A 297 35.95 7.63 0.49
C VAL A 297 35.82 8.40 -0.81
N ALA A 298 36.96 8.73 -1.42
CA ALA A 298 37.05 9.24 -2.79
C ALA A 298 37.99 8.35 -3.60
N LYS A 299 37.65 8.09 -4.87
CA LYS A 299 38.42 7.28 -5.83
C LYS A 299 38.42 7.99 -7.17
N GLU A 300 39.56 8.00 -7.86
CA GLU A 300 39.76 8.50 -9.20
C GLU A 300 40.39 7.43 -10.09
#